data_5b0a5d2d249b213dda902d9d079323a7
#
_entry.id   5b0a5d2d249b213dda902d9d079323a7
#
_cell.length_a   1.000
_cell.length_b   1.000
_cell.length_c   1.000
_cell.angle_alpha   90.00
_cell.angle_beta   90.00
_cell.angle_gamma   90.00
#
_symmetry.space_group_name_H-M   'P 1'
#
loop_
_entity.id
_entity.type
_entity.pdbx_description
1 polymer ?
#
loop_
_entity_poly.entity_id
_entity_poly.type
_entity_poly.pdbx_seq_one_letter_code
_entity_poly.pdbx_strand_id
1 'polypeptide(L)'
;IPDNASLFISIGTTMEAVAAELVRQRKNLRIITNNIYAASITAARTDYTVIIASGVVRPLDGGITGVATVDFINQFKVDYAIMSTHGIENDGSLLDDDYKEVSVMQAMVNNARVRYLGVDHSKFNSNALVRLGDIGAFDKLFTDRTPSAAMQKTLNERGVAWQVADPVSK
;
A
#
# COMPACT_ATOMS: atom_id res chain seq x y z
N ILE A 1 -7.03 -9.32 -5.84
CA ILE A 1 -8.12 -8.96 -4.93
C ILE A 1 -9.40 -9.59 -5.46
N PRO A 2 -10.13 -10.40 -4.71
CA PRO A 2 -11.43 -10.92 -5.10
C PRO A 2 -12.55 -9.86 -4.93
N ASP A 3 -13.70 -10.11 -5.57
CA ASP A 3 -14.92 -9.35 -5.29
C ASP A 3 -15.36 -9.53 -3.83
N ASN A 4 -16.09 -8.57 -3.28
CA ASN A 4 -16.59 -8.55 -1.90
C ASN A 4 -15.51 -8.44 -0.81
N ALA A 5 -14.24 -8.23 -1.16
CA ALA A 5 -13.15 -8.11 -0.19
C ALA A 5 -13.20 -6.78 0.56
N SER A 6 -12.62 -6.80 1.77
CA SER A 6 -12.27 -5.60 2.54
C SER A 6 -10.78 -5.30 2.41
N LEU A 7 -10.41 -4.03 2.21
CA LEU A 7 -9.01 -3.67 2.01
C LEU A 7 -8.63 -2.29 2.54
N PHE A 8 -7.38 -2.18 2.99
CA PHE A 8 -6.70 -0.90 3.12
C PHE A 8 -6.01 -0.53 1.81
N ILE A 9 -6.06 0.75 1.46
CA ILE A 9 -5.25 1.37 0.39
C ILE A 9 -4.47 2.52 1.01
N SER A 10 -3.13 2.47 0.93
CA SER A 10 -2.27 3.54 1.44
C SER A 10 -2.18 4.72 0.47
N ILE A 11 -1.37 5.71 0.81
CA ILE A 11 -1.11 6.88 -0.04
C ILE A 11 -0.12 6.55 -1.15
N GLY A 12 -0.07 7.43 -2.15
CA GLY A 12 0.87 7.39 -3.26
C GLY A 12 0.21 7.18 -4.63
N THR A 13 0.84 7.68 -5.67
CA THR A 13 0.32 7.64 -7.05
C THR A 13 0.14 6.21 -7.59
N THR A 14 1.00 5.28 -7.16
CA THR A 14 0.84 3.85 -7.47
C THR A 14 -0.47 3.31 -6.88
N MET A 15 -0.81 3.72 -5.67
CA MET A 15 -2.05 3.29 -4.99
C MET A 15 -3.29 3.90 -5.63
N GLU A 16 -3.21 5.11 -6.16
CA GLU A 16 -4.28 5.73 -6.95
C GLU A 16 -4.52 4.98 -8.26
N ALA A 17 -3.46 4.55 -8.95
CA ALA A 17 -3.57 3.71 -10.13
C ALA A 17 -4.20 2.34 -9.80
N VAL A 18 -3.82 1.72 -8.68
CA VAL A 18 -4.44 0.48 -8.19
C VAL A 18 -5.94 0.71 -7.88
N ALA A 19 -6.29 1.82 -7.23
CA ALA A 19 -7.67 2.18 -6.94
C ALA A 19 -8.52 2.30 -8.23
N ALA A 20 -7.97 2.96 -9.25
CA ALA A 20 -8.63 3.07 -10.55
C ALA A 20 -8.85 1.71 -11.23
N GLU A 21 -7.88 0.80 -11.14
CA GLU A 21 -7.99 -0.53 -11.71
C GLU A 21 -8.97 -1.42 -10.94
N LEU A 22 -9.05 -1.30 -9.62
CA LEU A 22 -10.07 -1.98 -8.80
C LEU A 22 -11.48 -1.55 -9.21
N VAL A 23 -11.70 -0.25 -9.44
CA VAL A 23 -12.99 0.29 -9.94
C VAL A 23 -13.40 -0.35 -11.25
N ARG A 24 -12.46 -0.63 -12.14
CA ARG A 24 -12.72 -1.25 -13.46
C ARG A 24 -13.00 -2.74 -13.37
N GLN A 25 -12.33 -3.46 -12.47
CA GLN A 25 -12.26 -4.92 -12.49
C GLN A 25 -13.00 -5.62 -11.35
N ARG A 26 -13.37 -4.93 -10.28
CA ARG A 26 -13.89 -5.57 -9.06
C ARG A 26 -15.25 -5.02 -8.67
N LYS A 27 -15.99 -5.77 -7.84
CA LYS A 27 -17.33 -5.44 -7.38
C LYS A 27 -17.43 -5.56 -5.85
N ASN A 28 -18.34 -4.76 -5.28
CA ASN A 28 -18.75 -4.85 -3.87
C ASN A 28 -17.59 -4.75 -2.87
N LEU A 29 -16.56 -3.93 -3.14
CA LEU A 29 -15.43 -3.77 -2.23
C LEU A 29 -15.77 -2.88 -1.03
N ARG A 30 -15.14 -3.16 0.10
CA ARG A 30 -15.12 -2.30 1.28
C ARG A 30 -13.71 -1.74 1.45
N ILE A 31 -13.53 -0.47 1.21
CA ILE A 31 -12.23 0.19 1.15
C ILE A 31 -12.10 1.15 2.32
N ILE A 32 -11.04 1.00 3.09
CA ILE A 32 -10.62 1.94 4.12
C ILE A 32 -9.31 2.56 3.65
N THR A 33 -9.23 3.88 3.60
CA THR A 33 -8.04 4.55 3.07
C THR A 33 -7.73 5.84 3.82
N ASN A 34 -6.44 6.16 3.90
CA ASN A 34 -5.92 7.47 4.32
C ASN A 34 -5.50 8.34 3.12
N ASN A 35 -5.88 7.97 1.89
CA ASN A 35 -5.59 8.67 0.65
C ASN A 35 -6.88 9.29 0.09
N ILE A 36 -6.97 10.63 0.09
CA ILE A 36 -8.17 11.33 -0.38
C ILE A 36 -8.44 11.11 -1.87
N TYR A 37 -7.41 10.93 -2.68
CA TYR A 37 -7.55 10.69 -4.11
C TYR A 37 -8.04 9.25 -4.38
N ALA A 38 -7.48 8.25 -3.69
CA ALA A 38 -7.98 6.88 -3.78
C ALA A 38 -9.44 6.79 -3.30
N ALA A 39 -9.80 7.51 -2.22
CA ALA A 39 -11.19 7.60 -1.76
C ALA A 39 -12.10 8.21 -2.84
N SER A 40 -11.70 9.31 -3.46
CA SER A 40 -12.45 9.97 -4.53
C SER A 40 -12.66 9.06 -5.75
N ILE A 41 -11.60 8.35 -6.17
CA ILE A 41 -11.66 7.41 -7.31
C ILE A 41 -12.64 6.27 -7.01
N THR A 42 -12.52 5.67 -5.84
CA THR A 42 -13.31 4.48 -5.49
C THR A 42 -14.77 4.80 -5.12
N ALA A 43 -15.02 5.99 -4.58
CA ALA A 43 -16.38 6.46 -4.27
C ALA A 43 -17.26 6.70 -5.52
N ALA A 44 -16.69 6.70 -6.71
CA ALA A 44 -17.47 6.73 -7.96
C ALA A 44 -18.29 5.43 -8.18
N ARG A 45 -17.99 4.34 -7.47
CA ARG A 45 -18.71 3.07 -7.54
C ARG A 45 -19.82 3.01 -6.49
N THR A 46 -21.06 2.83 -6.94
CA THR A 46 -22.24 2.74 -6.05
C THR A 46 -22.34 1.43 -5.26
N ASP A 47 -21.64 0.40 -5.72
CA ASP A 47 -21.55 -0.89 -5.05
C ASP A 47 -20.37 -1.00 -4.06
N TYR A 48 -19.56 0.06 -3.92
CA TYR A 48 -18.47 0.08 -2.94
C TYR A 48 -18.89 0.77 -1.63
N THR A 49 -18.34 0.29 -0.52
CA THR A 49 -18.32 1.04 0.74
C THR A 49 -16.93 1.66 0.89
N VAL A 50 -16.84 2.97 0.86
CA VAL A 50 -15.57 3.69 0.99
C VAL A 50 -15.56 4.46 2.30
N ILE A 51 -14.55 4.20 3.12
CA ILE A 51 -14.35 4.81 4.43
C ILE A 51 -13.02 5.54 4.39
N ILE A 52 -13.07 6.86 4.55
CA ILE A 52 -11.87 7.68 4.65
C ILE A 52 -11.45 7.83 6.11
N ALA A 53 -10.15 7.69 6.39
CA ALA A 53 -9.63 7.82 7.73
C ALA A 53 -9.77 9.25 8.27
N SER A 54 -9.93 9.39 9.57
CA SER A 54 -9.85 10.67 10.25
C SER A 54 -8.40 11.13 10.40
N GLY A 55 -8.15 12.43 10.49
CA GLY A 55 -6.82 12.98 10.77
C GLY A 55 -6.53 14.29 10.04
N VAL A 56 -5.24 14.58 9.90
CA VAL A 56 -4.75 15.79 9.24
C VAL A 56 -4.35 15.47 7.80
N VAL A 57 -4.91 16.20 6.84
CA VAL A 57 -4.57 16.04 5.43
C VAL A 57 -3.25 16.73 5.12
N ARG A 58 -2.33 16.03 4.50
CA ARG A 58 -1.08 16.61 3.97
C ARG A 58 -1.37 17.31 2.63
N PRO A 59 -0.94 18.57 2.46
CA PRO A 59 -1.21 19.29 1.21
C PRO A 59 -0.50 18.71 -0.01
N LEU A 60 0.64 18.02 0.20
CA LEU A 60 1.51 17.57 -0.89
C LEU A 60 0.89 16.41 -1.71
N ASP A 61 0.29 15.44 -1.03
CA ASP A 61 -0.12 14.16 -1.62
C ASP A 61 -1.52 13.68 -1.17
N GLY A 62 -2.23 14.52 -0.42
CA GLY A 62 -3.58 14.19 0.07
C GLY A 62 -3.62 13.03 1.08
N GLY A 63 -2.46 12.68 1.66
CA GLY A 63 -2.37 11.67 2.70
C GLY A 63 -2.92 12.18 4.03
N ILE A 64 -3.71 11.35 4.71
CA ILE A 64 -4.24 11.66 6.05
C ILE A 64 -3.36 10.96 7.07
N THR A 65 -2.85 11.76 8.04
CA THR A 65 -1.90 11.28 9.05
C THR A 65 -2.23 11.81 10.44
N GLY A 66 -1.58 11.23 11.45
CA GLY A 66 -1.69 11.62 12.84
C GLY A 66 -2.19 10.50 13.75
N VAL A 67 -2.20 10.76 15.05
CA VAL A 67 -2.62 9.77 16.05
C VAL A 67 -4.07 9.33 15.81
N ALA A 68 -4.97 10.27 15.51
CA ALA A 68 -6.36 9.96 15.22
C ALA A 68 -6.52 9.03 13.99
N THR A 69 -5.61 9.13 13.00
CA THR A 69 -5.60 8.23 11.84
C THR A 69 -5.20 6.82 12.24
N VAL A 70 -4.16 6.68 13.06
CA VAL A 70 -3.69 5.39 13.58
C VAL A 70 -4.79 4.72 14.41
N ASP A 71 -5.39 5.46 15.34
CA ASP A 71 -6.47 4.95 16.19
C ASP A 71 -7.69 4.53 15.36
N PHE A 72 -7.99 5.28 14.30
CA PHE A 72 -9.08 4.96 13.39
C PHE A 72 -8.81 3.64 12.62
N ILE A 73 -7.61 3.49 12.03
CA ILE A 73 -7.21 2.27 11.31
C ILE A 73 -7.25 1.04 12.23
N ASN A 74 -6.85 1.19 13.49
CA ASN A 74 -6.84 0.11 14.45
C ASN A 74 -8.23 -0.45 14.82
N GLN A 75 -9.32 0.22 14.43
CA GLN A 75 -10.69 -0.27 14.64
C GLN A 75 -11.10 -1.35 13.62
N PHE A 76 -10.31 -1.55 12.57
CA PHE A 76 -10.65 -2.46 11.47
C PHE A 76 -9.72 -3.67 11.44
N LYS A 77 -10.22 -4.79 10.91
CA LYS A 77 -9.42 -5.93 10.49
C LYS A 77 -9.89 -6.33 9.09
N VAL A 78 -9.05 -6.08 8.08
CA VAL A 78 -9.39 -6.26 6.67
C VAL A 78 -8.78 -7.53 6.08
N ASP A 79 -9.27 -7.93 4.91
CA ASP A 79 -8.73 -9.08 4.19
C ASP A 79 -7.38 -8.74 3.55
N TYR A 80 -7.23 -7.53 2.99
CA TYR A 80 -6.01 -7.12 2.28
C TYR A 80 -5.55 -5.73 2.70
N ALA A 81 -4.22 -5.51 2.72
CA ALA A 81 -3.62 -4.18 2.63
C ALA A 81 -2.84 -4.09 1.32
N ILE A 82 -3.06 -3.04 0.54
CA ILE A 82 -2.29 -2.72 -0.64
C ILE A 82 -1.56 -1.42 -0.36
N MET A 83 -0.24 -1.46 -0.42
CA MET A 83 0.61 -0.38 0.07
C MET A 83 1.77 -0.13 -0.88
N SER A 84 2.35 1.05 -0.77
CA SER A 84 3.62 1.42 -1.41
C SER A 84 4.60 1.91 -0.35
N THR A 85 5.86 2.11 -0.71
CA THR A 85 6.88 2.67 0.16
C THR A 85 7.82 3.57 -0.66
N HIS A 86 8.54 4.47 0.01
CA HIS A 86 9.47 5.37 -0.66
C HIS A 86 10.77 4.66 -1.07
N GLY A 87 11.24 3.71 -0.27
CA GLY A 87 12.47 2.98 -0.56
C GLY A 87 12.48 1.55 -0.05
N ILE A 88 13.23 0.69 -0.77
CA ILE A 88 13.52 -0.69 -0.38
C ILE A 88 15.02 -0.90 -0.50
N GLU A 89 15.69 -1.20 0.60
CA GLU A 89 17.11 -1.56 0.62
C GLU A 89 17.32 -3.04 0.31
N ASN A 90 18.53 -3.39 -0.12
CA ASN A 90 18.86 -4.77 -0.49
C ASN A 90 18.79 -5.77 0.70
N ASP A 91 18.85 -5.30 1.93
CA ASP A 91 18.66 -6.13 3.12
C ASP A 91 17.19 -6.40 3.47
N GLY A 92 16.25 -5.81 2.73
CA GLY A 92 14.82 -5.92 2.93
C GLY A 92 14.22 -4.81 3.77
N SER A 93 15.00 -3.84 4.23
CA SER A 93 14.49 -2.67 4.95
C SER A 93 13.57 -1.83 4.06
N LEU A 94 12.39 -1.53 4.57
CA LEU A 94 11.43 -0.61 3.95
C LEU A 94 11.56 0.76 4.58
N LEU A 95 11.65 1.79 3.76
CA LEU A 95 11.91 3.16 4.19
C LEU A 95 10.87 4.13 3.65
N ASP A 96 10.63 5.19 4.42
CA ASP A 96 9.78 6.31 4.03
C ASP A 96 10.34 7.63 4.56
N ASP A 97 9.80 8.78 4.11
CA ASP A 97 10.31 10.09 4.49
C ASP A 97 9.58 10.70 5.70
N ASP A 98 8.36 10.24 5.98
CA ASP A 98 7.50 10.83 7.03
C ASP A 98 7.13 9.80 8.11
N TYR A 99 7.60 10.03 9.34
CA TYR A 99 7.31 9.14 10.47
C TYR A 99 5.82 9.06 10.82
N LYS A 100 5.03 10.08 10.52
CA LYS A 100 3.57 10.06 10.74
C LYS A 100 2.88 9.14 9.75
N GLU A 101 3.35 9.13 8.52
CA GLU A 101 2.90 8.21 7.49
C GLU A 101 3.29 6.78 7.85
N VAL A 102 4.54 6.55 8.23
CA VAL A 102 5.02 5.25 8.68
C VAL A 102 4.14 4.68 9.79
N SER A 103 3.73 5.49 10.76
CA SER A 103 2.85 5.03 11.84
C SER A 103 1.49 4.55 11.32
N VAL A 104 0.90 5.22 10.34
CA VAL A 104 -0.37 4.81 9.71
C VAL A 104 -0.17 3.53 8.91
N MET A 105 0.92 3.44 8.14
CA MET A 105 1.23 2.25 7.34
C MET A 105 1.45 1.03 8.22
N GLN A 106 2.17 1.16 9.34
CA GLN A 106 2.36 0.09 10.31
C GLN A 106 1.02 -0.39 10.90
N ALA A 107 0.11 0.53 11.21
CA ALA A 107 -1.24 0.17 11.66
C ALA A 107 -2.00 -0.63 10.59
N MET A 108 -1.93 -0.26 9.31
CA MET A 108 -2.53 -1.02 8.21
C MET A 108 -1.92 -2.42 8.06
N VAL A 109 -0.58 -2.55 8.10
CA VAL A 109 0.13 -3.83 8.05
C VAL A 109 -0.34 -4.76 9.17
N ASN A 110 -0.44 -4.24 10.39
CA ASN A 110 -0.84 -5.03 11.57
C ASN A 110 -2.32 -5.47 11.53
N ASN A 111 -3.15 -4.76 10.77
CA ASN A 111 -4.59 -4.97 10.72
C ASN A 111 -5.09 -5.57 9.38
N ALA A 112 -4.21 -6.14 8.58
CA ALA A 112 -4.57 -6.89 7.38
C ALA A 112 -4.19 -8.38 7.51
N ARG A 113 -4.99 -9.24 6.86
CA ARG A 113 -4.70 -10.70 6.79
C ARG A 113 -3.67 -11.00 5.72
N VAL A 114 -3.76 -10.32 4.58
CA VAL A 114 -2.83 -10.44 3.45
C VAL A 114 -2.30 -9.06 3.10
N ARG A 115 -1.01 -8.93 2.88
CA ARG A 115 -0.32 -7.65 2.68
C ARG A 115 0.44 -7.66 1.36
N TYR A 116 0.08 -6.73 0.49
CA TYR A 116 0.70 -6.54 -0.82
C TYR A 116 1.45 -5.23 -0.86
N LEU A 117 2.70 -5.29 -1.32
CA LEU A 117 3.53 -4.13 -1.58
C LEU A 117 3.62 -3.91 -3.09
N GLY A 118 3.23 -2.72 -3.56
CA GLY A 118 3.32 -2.33 -4.96
C GLY A 118 4.29 -1.16 -5.12
N VAL A 119 5.39 -1.37 -5.83
CA VAL A 119 6.41 -0.35 -6.08
C VAL A 119 6.94 -0.44 -7.52
N ASP A 120 7.30 0.69 -8.09
CA ASP A 120 8.08 0.69 -9.33
C ASP A 120 9.59 0.51 -9.03
N HIS A 121 10.36 0.23 -10.09
CA HIS A 121 11.79 -0.06 -9.97
C HIS A 121 12.62 1.08 -9.35
N SER A 122 12.16 2.33 -9.39
CA SER A 122 12.88 3.47 -8.82
C SER A 122 12.96 3.44 -7.30
N LYS A 123 12.12 2.61 -6.65
CA LYS A 123 12.08 2.49 -5.18
C LYS A 123 13.15 1.53 -4.64
N PHE A 124 13.77 0.72 -5.47
CA PHE A 124 14.88 -0.13 -5.05
C PHE A 124 16.16 0.70 -4.86
N ASN A 125 16.79 0.57 -3.69
CA ASN A 125 17.96 1.35 -3.24
C ASN A 125 17.69 2.87 -3.19
N SER A 126 16.45 3.29 -3.03
CA SER A 126 16.10 4.69 -2.76
C SER A 126 16.24 4.96 -1.27
N ASN A 127 16.97 6.04 -0.95
CA ASN A 127 17.18 6.49 0.42
C ASN A 127 15.93 7.20 0.96
N ALA A 128 15.59 6.89 2.21
CA ALA A 128 14.64 7.64 3.01
C ALA A 128 15.01 7.55 4.49
N LEU A 129 14.48 8.47 5.31
CA LEU A 129 14.96 8.65 6.68
C LEU A 129 14.35 7.68 7.68
N VAL A 130 13.09 7.30 7.48
CA VAL A 130 12.28 6.61 8.49
C VAL A 130 12.09 5.14 8.13
N ARG A 131 12.44 4.25 9.04
CA ARG A 131 12.20 2.82 8.85
C ARG A 131 10.73 2.49 9.02
N LEU A 132 10.10 1.99 7.97
CA LEU A 132 8.74 1.44 8.00
C LEU A 132 8.72 0.04 8.61
N GLY A 133 9.68 -0.80 8.25
CA GLY A 133 9.77 -2.20 8.68
C GLY A 133 10.67 -3.02 7.78
N ASP A 134 10.38 -4.31 7.69
CA ASP A 134 11.07 -5.28 6.83
C ASP A 134 10.09 -5.83 5.79
N ILE A 135 10.56 -6.10 4.58
CA ILE A 135 9.78 -6.61 3.46
C ILE A 135 9.11 -7.96 3.79
N GLY A 136 9.69 -8.73 4.70
CA GLY A 136 9.10 -9.99 5.21
C GLY A 136 7.78 -9.81 5.94
N ALA A 137 7.37 -8.58 6.26
CA ALA A 137 6.02 -8.30 6.75
C ALA A 137 4.94 -8.39 5.66
N PHE A 138 5.33 -8.50 4.39
CA PHE A 138 4.44 -8.56 3.24
C PHE A 138 4.41 -9.98 2.63
N ASP A 139 3.25 -10.37 2.14
CA ASP A 139 3.04 -11.68 1.53
C ASP A 139 3.47 -11.69 0.05
N LYS A 140 3.37 -10.53 -0.63
CA LYS A 140 3.75 -10.41 -2.04
C LYS A 140 4.17 -9.00 -2.42
N LEU A 141 5.23 -8.92 -3.24
CA LEU A 141 5.72 -7.72 -3.92
C LEU A 141 5.25 -7.71 -5.38
N PHE A 142 4.70 -6.58 -5.82
CA PHE A 142 4.43 -6.29 -7.23
C PHE A 142 5.33 -5.14 -7.68
N THR A 143 5.95 -5.28 -8.85
CA THR A 143 6.84 -4.27 -9.41
C THR A 143 6.76 -4.26 -10.94
N ASP A 144 7.29 -3.21 -11.58
CA ASP A 144 7.28 -3.03 -13.03
C ASP A 144 8.48 -3.69 -13.74
N ARG A 145 9.50 -4.11 -12.99
CA ARG A 145 10.71 -4.75 -13.53
C ARG A 145 11.19 -5.86 -12.63
N THR A 146 11.89 -6.84 -13.22
CA THR A 146 12.53 -7.92 -12.48
C THR A 146 13.50 -7.33 -11.42
N PRO A 147 13.35 -7.65 -10.15
CA PRO A 147 14.28 -7.22 -9.11
C PRO A 147 15.70 -7.72 -9.35
N SER A 148 16.70 -7.01 -8.81
CA SER A 148 18.10 -7.45 -8.86
C SER A 148 18.29 -8.83 -8.21
N ALA A 149 19.36 -9.54 -8.57
CA ALA A 149 19.67 -10.85 -7.99
C ALA A 149 19.81 -10.78 -6.44
N ALA A 150 20.36 -9.68 -5.92
CA ALA A 150 20.45 -9.44 -4.48
C ALA A 150 19.06 -9.32 -3.84
N MET A 151 18.17 -8.54 -4.45
CA MET A 151 16.80 -8.37 -3.96
C MET A 151 16.00 -9.67 -4.06
N GLN A 152 16.14 -10.44 -5.16
CA GLN A 152 15.47 -11.75 -5.29
C GLN A 152 15.93 -12.72 -4.19
N LYS A 153 17.21 -12.71 -3.83
CA LYS A 153 17.74 -13.51 -2.72
C LYS A 153 17.05 -13.11 -1.41
N THR A 154 17.00 -11.81 -1.11
CA THR A 154 16.35 -11.29 0.11
C THR A 154 14.88 -11.65 0.16
N LEU A 155 14.14 -11.49 -0.94
CA LEU A 155 12.72 -11.88 -1.03
C LEU A 155 12.52 -13.36 -0.73
N ASN A 156 13.37 -14.23 -1.31
CA ASN A 156 13.31 -15.67 -1.08
C ASN A 156 13.62 -16.02 0.40
N GLU A 157 14.64 -15.41 0.98
CA GLU A 157 15.01 -15.62 2.39
C GLU A 157 13.92 -15.15 3.37
N ARG A 158 13.16 -14.11 3.00
CA ARG A 158 12.02 -13.60 3.77
C ARG A 158 10.69 -14.30 3.47
N GLY A 159 10.66 -15.23 2.52
CA GLY A 159 9.44 -15.94 2.11
C GLY A 159 8.43 -15.04 1.37
N VAL A 160 8.87 -13.94 0.78
CA VAL A 160 8.02 -12.98 0.04
C VAL A 160 7.92 -13.39 -1.42
N ALA A 161 6.71 -13.69 -1.89
CA ALA A 161 6.46 -13.90 -3.31
C ALA A 161 6.62 -12.57 -4.08
N TRP A 162 7.01 -12.61 -5.34
CA TRP A 162 7.06 -11.40 -6.17
C TRP A 162 6.54 -11.65 -7.58
N GLN A 163 6.08 -10.58 -8.21
CA GLN A 163 5.54 -10.60 -9.56
C GLN A 163 5.87 -9.28 -10.27
N VAL A 164 6.34 -9.39 -11.51
CA VAL A 164 6.41 -8.24 -12.42
C VAL A 164 5.01 -8.03 -13.00
N ALA A 165 4.51 -6.80 -12.90
CA ALA A 165 3.25 -6.43 -13.52
C ALA A 165 3.40 -6.36 -15.04
N ASP A 166 2.42 -6.90 -15.77
CA ASP A 166 2.39 -6.72 -17.22
C ASP A 166 2.19 -5.23 -17.56
N PRO A 167 2.87 -4.72 -18.59
CA PRO A 167 2.63 -3.35 -19.02
C PRO A 167 1.15 -3.17 -19.39
N VAL A 168 0.53 -2.14 -18.82
CA VAL A 168 -0.85 -1.80 -19.18
C VAL A 168 -0.90 -1.54 -20.67
N SER A 169 -1.56 -2.40 -21.43
CA SER A 169 -1.88 -2.14 -22.84
C SER A 169 -2.71 -0.86 -22.92
N LYS A 170 -2.14 0.14 -23.61
CA LYS A 170 -2.77 1.46 -23.86
C LYS A 170 -4.04 1.31 -24.66
#